data_4b8a9a10fa4419296dadb4e7eb12e557
#
_entry.id   4b8a9a10fa4419296dadb4e7eb12e557
#
_cell.length_a   1.000
_cell.length_b   1.000
_cell.length_c   1.000
_cell.angle_alpha   90.00
_cell.angle_beta   90.00
_cell.angle_gamma   90.00
#
_symmetry.space_group_name_H-M   'P 1'
#
loop_
_entity.id
_entity.type
_entity.pdbx_description
1 polymer ?
#
loop_
_entity_poly.entity_id
_entity_poly.type
_entity_poly.pdbx_seq_one_letter_code
_entity_poly.pdbx_strand_id
1 'polypeptide(L)'
;MIWRRSGEQPCRNRTKWLERARHEDSPVKITIAAVGRIKAGPEKVLWDQYARRLTWPLALKEVEERNPLKPAKLKQKEAELLLSAVPSGACIVALDKAGKAYSSKNLAAQFDRWMNDGPSDIAFVIGGAEGLDKSILDQAALKLAMGAMTWPHMLARVMLIEQTYRAQCILGNHPYHK
;
A
#
# COMPACT_ATOMS: atom_id res chain seq x y z
N MET A 1 -21.39 15.68 24.10
CA MET A 1 -21.62 14.76 22.95
C MET A 1 -20.28 14.15 22.57
N ILE A 2 -20.05 12.88 22.97
CA ILE A 2 -18.74 12.20 22.83
C ILE A 2 -18.75 11.46 21.50
N TRP A 3 -17.95 11.91 20.54
CA TRP A 3 -17.71 11.18 19.29
C TRP A 3 -16.95 9.89 19.58
N ARG A 4 -17.61 8.75 19.47
CA ARG A 4 -16.94 7.44 19.43
C ARG A 4 -16.20 7.30 18.10
N ARG A 5 -14.88 7.22 18.15
CA ARG A 5 -14.04 6.89 17.01
C ARG A 5 -14.29 5.44 16.62
N SER A 6 -14.80 5.23 15.42
CA SER A 6 -14.97 3.91 14.81
C SER A 6 -13.63 3.30 14.46
N GLY A 7 -13.31 2.22 15.12
CA GLY A 7 -12.56 1.01 14.76
C GLY A 7 -11.48 1.04 13.67
N GLU A 8 -10.42 1.85 13.82
CA GLU A 8 -9.14 1.55 13.16
C GLU A 8 -8.35 0.65 14.13
N GLN A 9 -8.16 -0.63 13.75
CA GLN A 9 -7.31 -1.52 14.55
C GLN A 9 -5.85 -1.04 14.42
N PRO A 10 -5.14 -0.77 15.51
CA PRO A 10 -3.71 -0.51 15.45
C PRO A 10 -2.97 -1.78 15.01
N CYS A 11 -1.94 -1.61 14.19
CA CYS A 11 -1.06 -2.73 13.82
C CYS A 11 -0.67 -3.56 15.05
N ARG A 12 -0.89 -4.87 14.98
CA ARG A 12 -0.91 -5.82 16.12
C ARG A 12 0.41 -6.01 16.89
N ASN A 13 1.38 -5.11 16.79
CA ASN A 13 2.66 -5.26 17.48
C ASN A 13 3.10 -3.98 18.21
N ARG A 14 2.24 -3.46 19.08
CA ARG A 14 2.42 -2.18 19.79
C ARG A 14 3.68 -2.11 20.67
N THR A 15 4.15 -3.20 21.22
CA THR A 15 5.31 -3.24 22.12
C THR A 15 6.66 -3.16 21.41
N LYS A 16 6.79 -3.71 20.21
CA LYS A 16 8.03 -3.59 19.41
C LYS A 16 8.22 -2.21 18.76
N TRP A 17 7.16 -1.41 18.66
CA TRP A 17 7.19 -0.10 18.04
C TRP A 17 7.76 0.98 18.96
N LEU A 18 7.52 0.90 20.26
CA LEU A 18 8.01 1.87 21.26
C LEU A 18 9.54 1.85 21.40
N GLU A 19 10.20 0.76 21.05
CA GLU A 19 11.66 0.66 21.09
C GLU A 19 12.32 1.24 19.81
N ARG A 20 11.60 1.28 18.68
CA ARG A 20 12.09 1.87 17.42
C ARG A 20 11.83 3.36 17.27
N ALA A 21 10.90 3.93 18.00
CA ALA A 21 10.50 5.34 17.94
C ALA A 21 11.57 6.34 18.43
N ARG A 22 12.79 5.89 18.72
CA ARG A 22 13.94 6.76 19.08
C ARG A 22 14.91 7.01 17.94
N HIS A 23 14.61 6.65 16.72
CA HIS A 23 15.36 7.09 15.54
C HIS A 23 14.60 8.24 14.86
N GLU A 24 14.82 9.42 15.37
CA GLU A 24 14.51 10.71 14.74
C GLU A 24 15.17 10.71 13.35
N ASP A 25 14.42 10.63 12.24
CA ASP A 25 14.83 10.69 10.83
C ASP A 25 14.76 9.40 9.98
N SER A 26 14.08 8.34 10.39
CA SER A 26 13.89 7.24 9.43
C SER A 26 12.68 7.50 8.53
N PRO A 27 12.87 7.83 7.25
CA PRO A 27 11.76 8.02 6.34
C PRO A 27 10.94 6.73 6.24
N VAL A 28 9.62 6.86 6.11
CA VAL A 28 8.75 5.70 5.88
C VAL A 28 9.24 4.91 4.68
N LYS A 29 9.40 3.59 4.83
CA LYS A 29 9.78 2.68 3.75
C LYS A 29 8.53 2.09 3.13
N ILE A 30 8.45 2.14 1.82
CA ILE A 30 7.27 1.70 1.08
C ILE A 30 7.61 0.45 0.28
N THR A 31 6.87 -0.62 0.50
CA THR A 31 6.86 -1.79 -0.36
C THR A 31 5.53 -1.87 -1.09
N ILE A 32 5.56 -2.04 -2.40
CA ILE A 32 4.38 -2.37 -3.19
C ILE A 32 4.52 -3.82 -3.64
N ALA A 33 3.74 -4.72 -3.04
CA ALA A 33 3.65 -6.12 -3.42
C ALA A 33 2.45 -6.31 -4.35
N ALA A 34 2.66 -6.77 -5.56
CA ALA A 34 1.62 -6.82 -6.58
C ALA A 34 1.68 -8.07 -7.45
N VAL A 35 0.51 -8.63 -7.77
CA VAL A 35 0.38 -9.75 -8.71
C VAL A 35 0.61 -9.30 -10.15
N GLY A 36 1.39 -10.07 -10.90
CA GLY A 36 1.75 -9.83 -12.29
C GLY A 36 2.93 -8.87 -12.44
N ARG A 37 3.53 -8.84 -13.62
CA ARG A 37 4.70 -8.01 -13.94
C ARG A 37 4.30 -6.81 -14.78
N ILE A 38 4.85 -5.64 -14.44
CA ILE A 38 4.71 -4.46 -15.27
C ILE A 38 5.61 -4.62 -16.51
N LYS A 39 5.00 -4.70 -17.68
CA LYS A 39 5.72 -4.83 -18.96
C LYS A 39 6.11 -3.47 -19.49
N ALA A 40 7.02 -3.44 -20.47
CA ALA A 40 7.33 -2.22 -21.21
C ALA A 40 6.03 -1.68 -21.84
N GLY A 41 5.75 -0.39 -21.58
CA GLY A 41 4.52 0.26 -22.03
C GLY A 41 4.28 1.57 -21.28
N PRO A 42 3.15 2.24 -21.57
CA PRO A 42 2.80 3.53 -20.98
C PRO A 42 2.76 3.50 -19.44
N GLU A 43 2.23 2.43 -18.85
CA GLU A 43 2.13 2.26 -17.40
C GLU A 43 3.51 2.17 -16.76
N LYS A 44 4.47 1.48 -17.40
CA LYS A 44 5.85 1.40 -16.93
C LYS A 44 6.54 2.76 -16.97
N VAL A 45 6.32 3.53 -18.02
CA VAL A 45 6.86 4.88 -18.15
C VAL A 45 6.35 5.79 -17.04
N LEU A 46 5.04 5.77 -16.78
CA LEU A 46 4.41 6.55 -15.71
C LEU A 46 4.88 6.09 -14.33
N TRP A 47 4.94 4.78 -14.10
CA TRP A 47 5.49 4.22 -12.86
C TRP A 47 6.90 4.76 -12.59
N ASP A 48 7.80 4.62 -13.56
CA ASP A 48 9.20 5.04 -13.43
C ASP A 48 9.32 6.56 -13.21
N GLN A 49 8.43 7.34 -13.83
CA GLN A 49 8.39 8.78 -13.64
C GLN A 49 8.10 9.16 -12.18
N TYR A 50 7.10 8.53 -11.55
CA TYR A 50 6.75 8.83 -10.16
C TYR A 50 7.72 8.19 -9.18
N ALA A 51 8.17 6.96 -9.42
CA ALA A 51 9.16 6.28 -8.60
C ALA A 51 10.46 7.08 -8.46
N ARG A 52 10.93 7.71 -9.57
CA ARG A 52 12.13 8.56 -9.54
C ARG A 52 11.95 9.89 -8.79
N ARG A 53 10.72 10.39 -8.67
CA ARG A 53 10.41 11.63 -7.94
C ARG A 53 10.21 11.40 -6.46
N LEU A 54 9.84 10.18 -6.08
CA LEU A 54 9.61 9.82 -4.68
C LEU A 54 10.96 9.78 -3.94
N THR A 55 11.09 10.50 -2.84
CA THR A 55 12.29 10.49 -1.99
C THR A 55 12.22 9.42 -0.90
N TRP A 56 11.02 8.97 -0.57
CA TRP A 56 10.84 7.86 0.36
C TRP A 56 11.36 6.55 -0.26
N PRO A 57 12.08 5.71 0.51
CA PRO A 57 12.51 4.41 0.04
C PRO A 57 11.35 3.57 -0.49
N LEU A 58 11.46 3.14 -1.74
CA LEU A 58 10.44 2.38 -2.45
C LEU A 58 10.98 1.05 -2.95
N ALA A 59 10.28 -0.03 -2.70
CA ALA A 59 10.51 -1.35 -3.29
C ALA A 59 9.24 -1.83 -4.01
N LEU A 60 9.38 -2.27 -5.27
CA LEU A 60 8.33 -3.00 -5.99
C LEU A 60 8.65 -4.50 -5.93
N LYS A 61 7.73 -5.29 -5.42
CA LYS A 61 7.79 -6.75 -5.36
C LYS A 61 6.67 -7.32 -6.22
N GLU A 62 7.05 -7.86 -7.35
CA GLU A 62 6.11 -8.46 -8.30
C GLU A 62 6.10 -9.96 -8.13
N VAL A 63 4.92 -10.53 -7.95
CA VAL A 63 4.70 -11.97 -7.79
C VAL A 63 3.80 -12.51 -8.89
N GLU A 64 4.03 -13.74 -9.31
CA GLU A 64 3.26 -14.36 -10.38
C GLU A 64 3.18 -15.86 -10.14
N GLU A 65 1.96 -16.42 -10.10
CA GLU A 65 1.75 -17.85 -10.19
C GLU A 65 1.68 -18.25 -11.67
N ARG A 66 2.55 -19.16 -12.08
CA ARG A 66 2.68 -19.58 -13.49
C ARG A 66 1.86 -20.81 -13.84
N ASN A 67 1.45 -21.58 -12.82
CA ASN A 67 0.65 -22.75 -13.07
C ASN A 67 -0.82 -22.39 -13.33
N PRO A 68 -1.48 -23.03 -14.30
CA PRO A 68 -2.91 -22.83 -14.51
C PRO A 68 -3.69 -23.46 -13.35
N LEU A 69 -4.21 -22.59 -12.48
CA LEU A 69 -5.00 -22.98 -11.31
C LEU A 69 -6.45 -22.52 -11.47
N LYS A 70 -7.37 -23.22 -10.81
CA LYS A 70 -8.75 -22.74 -10.67
C LYS A 70 -8.76 -21.41 -9.88
N PRO A 71 -9.71 -20.48 -10.15
CA PRO A 71 -9.71 -19.14 -9.56
C PRO A 71 -9.50 -19.10 -8.04
N ALA A 72 -10.20 -19.96 -7.29
CA ALA A 72 -10.06 -19.99 -5.83
C ALA A 72 -8.65 -20.44 -5.37
N LYS A 73 -8.06 -21.44 -6.03
CA LYS A 73 -6.68 -21.87 -5.73
C LYS A 73 -5.64 -20.86 -6.17
N LEU A 74 -5.86 -20.22 -7.32
CA LEU A 74 -5.01 -19.15 -7.81
C LEU A 74 -4.94 -18.01 -6.80
N LYS A 75 -6.09 -17.54 -6.35
CA LYS A 75 -6.21 -16.47 -5.35
C LYS A 75 -5.49 -16.79 -4.04
N GLN A 76 -5.61 -18.04 -3.54
CA GLN A 76 -4.88 -18.48 -2.36
C GLN A 76 -3.36 -18.49 -2.60
N LYS A 77 -2.92 -18.99 -3.77
CA LYS A 77 -1.50 -19.05 -4.09
C LYS A 77 -0.88 -17.66 -4.28
N GLU A 78 -1.60 -16.76 -4.94
CA GLU A 78 -1.21 -15.36 -5.04
C GLU A 78 -1.10 -14.71 -3.66
N ALA A 79 -2.00 -15.03 -2.72
CA ALA A 79 -1.93 -14.52 -1.36
C ALA A 79 -0.67 -14.99 -0.61
N GLU A 80 -0.31 -16.28 -0.72
CA GLU A 80 0.93 -16.80 -0.15
C GLU A 80 2.16 -16.05 -0.70
N LEU A 81 2.21 -15.86 -2.02
CA LEU A 81 3.30 -15.16 -2.69
C LEU A 81 3.38 -13.68 -2.27
N LEU A 82 2.23 -13.00 -2.20
CA LEU A 82 2.15 -11.60 -1.76
C LEU A 82 2.60 -11.45 -0.31
N LEU A 83 2.12 -12.30 0.60
CA LEU A 83 2.52 -12.26 2.00
C LEU A 83 4.02 -12.56 2.20
N SER A 84 4.60 -13.45 1.40
CA SER A 84 6.04 -13.71 1.43
C SER A 84 6.88 -12.54 0.92
N ALA A 85 6.30 -11.69 0.05
CA ALA A 85 6.96 -10.50 -0.48
C ALA A 85 6.86 -9.30 0.46
N VAL A 86 5.95 -9.32 1.43
CA VAL A 86 5.79 -8.26 2.44
C VAL A 86 6.92 -8.36 3.47
N PRO A 87 7.61 -7.26 3.79
CA PRO A 87 8.62 -7.26 4.86
C PRO A 87 8.03 -7.66 6.20
N SER A 88 8.79 -8.42 6.99
CA SER A 88 8.36 -8.83 8.32
C SER A 88 8.07 -7.62 9.21
N GLY A 89 6.88 -7.58 9.80
CA GLY A 89 6.44 -6.49 10.67
C GLY A 89 5.95 -5.24 9.94
N ALA A 90 5.90 -5.24 8.61
CA ALA A 90 5.32 -4.11 7.86
C ALA A 90 3.81 -3.98 8.11
N CYS A 91 3.34 -2.74 8.09
CA CYS A 91 1.91 -2.44 8.11
C CYS A 91 1.30 -2.75 6.75
N ILE A 92 0.42 -3.72 6.68
CA ILE A 92 -0.24 -4.11 5.44
C ILE A 92 -1.39 -3.17 5.12
N VAL A 93 -1.34 -2.58 3.92
CA VAL A 93 -2.42 -1.79 3.32
C VAL A 93 -2.93 -2.54 2.10
N ALA A 94 -4.10 -3.16 2.19
CA ALA A 94 -4.71 -3.89 1.10
C ALA A 94 -5.45 -2.95 0.15
N LEU A 95 -5.13 -2.98 -1.15
CA LEU A 95 -5.94 -2.30 -2.16
C LEU A 95 -7.16 -3.17 -2.47
N ASP A 96 -8.33 -2.72 -2.02
CA ASP A 96 -9.59 -3.44 -2.21
C ASP A 96 -10.73 -2.47 -2.49
N LYS A 97 -11.63 -2.83 -3.42
CA LYS A 97 -12.77 -2.00 -3.82
C LYS A 97 -13.76 -1.75 -2.68
N ALA A 98 -13.84 -2.67 -1.72
CA ALA A 98 -14.69 -2.55 -0.52
C ALA A 98 -13.98 -1.80 0.62
N GLY A 99 -12.76 -1.32 0.38
CA GLY A 99 -11.99 -0.55 1.34
C GLY A 99 -12.51 0.89 1.51
N LYS A 100 -11.86 1.63 2.40
CA LYS A 100 -12.16 3.04 2.64
C LYS A 100 -11.57 3.91 1.54
N ALA A 101 -12.40 4.75 0.94
CA ALA A 101 -11.94 5.77 0.00
C ALA A 101 -11.33 6.96 0.78
N TYR A 102 -10.12 7.35 0.37
CA TYR A 102 -9.43 8.50 0.92
C TYR A 102 -9.34 9.62 -0.11
N SER A 103 -9.48 10.87 0.34
CA SER A 103 -8.96 11.98 -0.44
C SER A 103 -7.43 11.99 -0.40
N SER A 104 -6.77 12.64 -1.36
CA SER A 104 -5.30 12.78 -1.34
C SER A 104 -4.79 13.42 -0.04
N LYS A 105 -5.53 14.39 0.51
CA LYS A 105 -5.21 15.01 1.80
C LYS A 105 -5.32 14.02 2.96
N ASN A 106 -6.37 13.18 2.97
CA ASN A 106 -6.54 12.18 4.03
C ASN A 106 -5.49 11.07 3.93
N LEU A 107 -5.09 10.69 2.72
CA LEU A 107 -4.00 9.74 2.53
C LEU A 107 -2.67 10.33 3.02
N ALA A 108 -2.38 11.60 2.70
CA ALA A 108 -1.20 12.28 3.22
C ALA A 108 -1.20 12.35 4.76
N ALA A 109 -2.33 12.68 5.38
CA ALA A 109 -2.46 12.65 6.83
C ALA A 109 -2.31 11.24 7.43
N GLN A 110 -2.63 10.19 6.66
CA GLN A 110 -2.38 8.82 7.07
C GLN A 110 -0.87 8.48 6.99
N PHE A 111 -0.15 8.94 5.97
CA PHE A 111 1.30 8.82 5.91
C PHE A 111 1.98 9.57 7.07
N ASP A 112 1.51 10.78 7.39
CA ASP A 112 2.01 11.56 8.54
C ASP A 112 1.87 10.78 9.86
N ARG A 113 0.71 10.16 10.09
CA ARG A 113 0.49 9.30 11.26
C ARG A 113 1.43 8.08 11.27
N TRP A 114 1.67 7.44 10.14
CA TRP A 114 2.60 6.32 10.07
C TRP A 114 4.04 6.75 10.36
N MET A 115 4.45 7.92 9.90
CA MET A 115 5.78 8.47 10.17
C MET A 115 6.00 8.84 11.63
N ASN A 116 4.98 9.41 12.29
CA ASN A 116 5.11 9.93 13.65
C ASN A 116 4.82 8.88 14.74
N ASP A 117 3.77 8.08 14.55
CA ASP A 117 3.23 7.20 15.62
C ASP A 117 3.13 5.74 15.17
N GLY A 118 3.50 5.42 13.94
CA GLY A 118 3.23 4.15 13.32
C GLY A 118 4.47 3.33 12.95
N PRO A 119 4.25 2.30 12.15
CA PRO A 119 5.32 1.48 11.60
C PRO A 119 6.10 2.26 10.53
N SER A 120 7.43 2.13 10.55
CA SER A 120 8.29 2.69 9.51
C SER A 120 8.18 1.96 8.16
N ASP A 121 7.68 0.72 8.16
CA ASP A 121 7.55 -0.11 6.97
C ASP A 121 6.08 -0.27 6.60
N ILE A 122 5.69 0.25 5.44
CA ILE A 122 4.32 0.17 4.89
C ILE A 122 4.34 -0.72 3.65
N ALA A 123 3.50 -1.74 3.64
CA ALA A 123 3.36 -2.64 2.49
C ALA A 123 1.97 -2.49 1.86
N PHE A 124 1.91 -1.88 0.69
CA PHE A 124 0.70 -1.90 -0.15
C PHE A 124 0.62 -3.21 -0.90
N VAL A 125 -0.53 -3.86 -0.83
CA VAL A 125 -0.76 -5.16 -1.47
C VAL A 125 -1.84 -5.04 -2.53
N ILE A 126 -1.51 -5.44 -3.76
CA ILE A 126 -2.38 -5.36 -4.94
C ILE A 126 -2.58 -6.77 -5.50
N GLY A 127 -3.83 -7.25 -5.50
CA GLY A 127 -4.20 -8.55 -6.03
C GLY A 127 -4.23 -8.61 -7.57
N GLY A 128 -4.41 -9.81 -8.08
CA GLY A 128 -4.70 -10.06 -9.50
C GLY A 128 -6.16 -9.82 -9.87
N ALA A 129 -6.60 -10.44 -10.98
CA ALA A 129 -7.95 -10.27 -11.52
C ALA A 129 -9.05 -10.73 -10.54
N GLU A 130 -8.79 -11.74 -9.74
CA GLU A 130 -9.72 -12.30 -8.75
C GLU A 130 -9.76 -11.50 -7.43
N GLY A 131 -8.97 -10.43 -7.33
CA GLY A 131 -8.84 -9.62 -6.12
C GLY A 131 -8.01 -10.29 -5.02
N LEU A 132 -7.97 -9.69 -3.85
CA LEU A 132 -7.20 -10.18 -2.69
C LEU A 132 -7.94 -11.28 -1.94
N ASP A 133 -7.19 -12.31 -1.51
CA ASP A 133 -7.71 -13.35 -0.64
C ASP A 133 -8.04 -12.82 0.75
N LYS A 134 -8.98 -13.51 1.42
CA LYS A 134 -9.41 -13.16 2.77
C LYS A 134 -8.26 -13.15 3.77
N SER A 135 -7.28 -14.03 3.61
CA SER A 135 -6.11 -14.11 4.49
C SER A 135 -5.27 -12.83 4.51
N ILE A 136 -5.19 -12.10 3.37
CA ILE A 136 -4.55 -10.78 3.30
C ILE A 136 -5.46 -9.72 3.90
N LEU A 137 -6.76 -9.74 3.54
CA LEU A 137 -7.73 -8.75 4.00
C LEU A 137 -7.90 -8.76 5.53
N ASP A 138 -7.79 -9.92 6.15
CA ASP A 138 -7.89 -10.07 7.62
C ASP A 138 -6.62 -9.59 8.35
N GLN A 139 -5.47 -9.60 7.68
CA GLN A 139 -4.20 -9.09 8.21
C GLN A 139 -3.97 -7.60 7.92
N ALA A 140 -4.72 -7.02 6.98
CA ALA A 140 -4.56 -5.63 6.59
C ALA A 140 -4.99 -4.68 7.71
N ALA A 141 -4.08 -3.78 8.09
CA ALA A 141 -4.37 -2.69 9.02
C ALA A 141 -5.28 -1.63 8.38
N LEU A 142 -5.22 -1.52 7.06
CA LEU A 142 -6.07 -0.63 6.26
C LEU A 142 -6.46 -1.32 4.95
N LYS A 143 -7.75 -1.26 4.61
CA LYS A 143 -8.26 -1.59 3.28
C LYS A 143 -8.53 -0.27 2.56
N LEU A 144 -7.78 -0.01 1.50
CA LEU A 144 -7.80 1.24 0.74
C LEU A 144 -8.51 1.04 -0.60
N ALA A 145 -9.56 1.81 -0.85
CA ALA A 145 -10.21 1.87 -2.16
C ALA A 145 -9.68 3.06 -2.99
N MET A 146 -9.37 2.79 -4.25
CA MET A 146 -8.97 3.82 -5.23
C MET A 146 -10.18 4.45 -5.94
N GLY A 147 -11.30 4.57 -5.24
CA GLY A 147 -12.59 5.05 -5.74
C GLY A 147 -13.61 3.93 -5.90
N ALA A 148 -14.82 4.29 -6.35
CA ALA A 148 -15.93 3.35 -6.54
C ALA A 148 -15.80 2.50 -7.81
N MET A 149 -14.94 2.89 -8.75
CA MET A 149 -14.71 2.18 -10.01
C MET A 149 -13.66 1.09 -9.87
N THR A 150 -13.81 0.04 -10.67
CA THR A 150 -12.77 -1.01 -10.78
C THR A 150 -11.68 -0.55 -11.75
N TRP A 151 -10.43 -0.67 -11.35
CA TRP A 151 -9.27 -0.30 -12.15
C TRP A 151 -8.47 -1.53 -12.57
N PRO A 152 -7.94 -1.56 -13.80
CA PRO A 152 -6.92 -2.54 -14.17
C PRO A 152 -5.75 -2.47 -13.17
N HIS A 153 -5.25 -3.63 -12.74
CA HIS A 153 -4.23 -3.69 -11.67
C HIS A 153 -2.92 -2.95 -12.02
N MET A 154 -2.58 -2.83 -13.32
CA MET A 154 -1.42 -2.03 -13.74
C MET A 154 -1.67 -0.52 -13.55
N LEU A 155 -2.87 -0.03 -13.89
CA LEU A 155 -3.24 1.37 -13.64
C LEU A 155 -3.36 1.64 -12.13
N ALA A 156 -3.90 0.72 -11.35
CA ALA A 156 -3.97 0.87 -9.91
C ALA A 156 -2.58 1.08 -9.27
N ARG A 157 -1.53 0.40 -9.79
CA ARG A 157 -0.14 0.62 -9.34
C ARG A 157 0.33 2.04 -9.66
N VAL A 158 0.09 2.50 -10.88
CA VAL A 158 0.48 3.86 -11.31
C VAL A 158 -0.25 4.91 -10.48
N MET A 159 -1.54 4.73 -10.27
CA MET A 159 -2.34 5.63 -9.41
C MET A 159 -1.83 5.62 -7.96
N LEU A 160 -1.49 4.46 -7.43
CA LEU A 160 -0.96 4.34 -6.06
C LEU A 160 0.37 5.07 -5.91
N ILE A 161 1.33 4.85 -6.82
CA ILE A 161 2.63 5.53 -6.74
C ILE A 161 2.49 7.04 -6.93
N GLU A 162 1.58 7.51 -7.80
CA GLU A 162 1.26 8.92 -7.94
C GLU A 162 0.70 9.50 -6.65
N GLN A 163 -0.27 8.83 -6.03
CA GLN A 163 -0.86 9.28 -4.77
C GLN A 163 0.13 9.24 -3.60
N THR A 164 1.07 8.31 -3.61
CA THR A 164 2.17 8.27 -2.65
C THR A 164 3.10 9.47 -2.82
N TYR A 165 3.49 9.79 -4.06
CA TYR A 165 4.26 10.98 -4.37
C TYR A 165 3.50 12.27 -4.02
N ARG A 166 2.21 12.33 -4.32
CA ARG A 166 1.34 13.47 -3.96
C ARG A 166 1.25 13.65 -2.45
N ALA A 167 1.15 12.56 -1.68
CA ALA A 167 1.17 12.61 -0.22
C ALA A 167 2.48 13.21 0.30
N GLN A 168 3.63 12.77 -0.23
CA GLN A 168 4.94 13.36 0.08
C GLN A 168 4.96 14.86 -0.23
N CYS A 169 4.43 15.27 -1.38
CA CYS A 169 4.37 16.68 -1.79
C CYS A 169 3.46 17.52 -0.87
N ILE A 170 2.33 16.97 -0.42
CA ILE A 170 1.43 17.63 0.53
C ILE A 170 2.15 17.86 1.86
N LEU A 171 2.81 16.84 2.39
CA LEU A 171 3.53 16.92 3.67
C LEU A 171 4.74 17.88 3.60
N GLY A 172 5.42 17.90 2.45
CA GLY A 172 6.55 18.79 2.19
C GLY A 172 6.18 20.19 1.65
N ASN A 173 4.88 20.56 1.64
CA ASN A 173 4.40 21.84 1.07
C ASN A 173 4.87 22.11 -0.38
N HIS A 174 5.11 21.05 -1.16
CA HIS A 174 5.53 21.18 -2.55
C HIS A 174 4.35 21.57 -3.46
N PRO A 175 4.52 22.45 -4.48
CA PRO A 175 3.43 22.97 -5.31
C PRO A 175 2.69 21.92 -6.18
N TYR A 176 3.18 20.72 -6.29
CA TYR A 176 2.57 19.64 -7.09
C TYR A 176 1.11 19.31 -6.71
N HIS A 177 0.70 19.59 -5.48
CA HIS A 177 -0.63 19.24 -4.98
C HIS A 177 -1.70 20.34 -5.17
N LYS A 178 -1.32 21.48 -5.74
CA LYS A 178 -2.21 22.63 -6.03
C LYS A 178 -3.04 22.38 -7.26
#